data_0777419477a0b81d02559eb0e8802f71
#
_entry.id   0777419477a0b81d02559eb0e8802f71
#
_cell.length_a   1.000
_cell.length_b   1.000
_cell.length_c   1.000
_cell.angle_alpha   90.00
_cell.angle_beta   90.00
_cell.angle_gamma   90.00
#
_symmetry.space_group_name_H-M   'P 1'
#
loop_
_entity.id
_entity.type
_entity.pdbx_description
1 polymer ?
#
loop_
_entity_poly.entity_id
_entity_poly.type
_entity_poly.pdbx_seq_one_letter_code
_entity_poly.pdbx_strand_id
1 'polypeptide(L)'
;MTTTGPRIEHVALWVRDLERACRFYAEHFGAEPGTLYENPAKGFRSRFLAFAGGARLELMSTTTLAPVELPAGAQRLGLTHLAIALGSEAAVDALTARLRDAGVLVLDGPRRTGDGYYESVVLDPEGNRLELTA
;
A
#
# COMPACT_ATOMS: atom_id res chain seq x y z
N MET A 1 -5.83 21.10 -16.01
CA MET A 1 -6.87 20.47 -16.84
C MET A 1 -7.58 19.40 -16.03
N THR A 2 -8.87 19.58 -15.81
CA THR A 2 -9.67 18.55 -15.15
C THR A 2 -10.07 17.51 -16.18
N THR A 3 -9.66 16.26 -15.99
CA THR A 3 -10.14 15.14 -16.80
C THR A 3 -11.58 14.84 -16.38
N THR A 4 -12.50 14.84 -17.35
CA THR A 4 -13.87 14.39 -17.15
C THR A 4 -13.93 12.90 -17.52
N GLY A 5 -14.57 12.10 -16.69
CA GLY A 5 -14.75 10.68 -16.95
C GLY A 5 -14.48 9.81 -15.72
N PRO A 6 -14.64 8.50 -15.86
CA PRO A 6 -14.35 7.56 -14.77
C PRO A 6 -12.88 7.62 -14.33
N ARG A 7 -12.67 7.49 -13.03
CA ARG A 7 -11.32 7.37 -12.44
C ARG A 7 -11.39 6.40 -11.27
N ILE A 8 -10.23 5.86 -10.90
CA ILE A 8 -10.16 5.03 -9.69
C ILE A 8 -10.25 5.97 -8.49
N GLU A 9 -11.34 5.90 -7.73
CA GLU A 9 -11.55 6.72 -6.54
C GLU A 9 -10.79 6.14 -5.35
N HIS A 10 -10.86 4.82 -5.15
CA HIS A 10 -10.11 4.14 -4.11
C HIS A 10 -9.86 2.69 -4.47
N VAL A 11 -8.86 2.10 -3.82
CA VAL A 11 -8.56 0.67 -3.80
C VAL A 11 -8.72 0.20 -2.37
N ALA A 12 -9.33 -0.97 -2.18
CA ALA A 12 -9.57 -1.50 -0.84
C ALA A 12 -8.77 -2.77 -0.59
N LEU A 13 -8.21 -2.88 0.62
CA LEU A 13 -7.47 -4.04 1.08
C LEU A 13 -8.08 -4.57 2.38
N TRP A 14 -8.29 -5.88 2.44
CA TRP A 14 -8.52 -6.55 3.71
C TRP A 14 -7.21 -6.68 4.48
N VAL A 15 -7.24 -6.31 5.76
CA VAL A 15 -6.08 -6.43 6.65
C VAL A 15 -6.47 -7.12 7.95
N ARG A 16 -5.49 -7.76 8.59
CA ARG A 16 -5.71 -8.39 9.90
C ARG A 16 -5.67 -7.37 11.02
N ASP A 17 -4.70 -6.46 10.96
CA ASP A 17 -4.49 -5.41 11.97
C ASP A 17 -4.64 -4.03 11.32
N LEU A 18 -5.86 -3.48 11.44
CA LEU A 18 -6.21 -2.21 10.80
C LEU A 18 -5.32 -1.05 11.26
N GLU A 19 -5.11 -0.91 12.56
CA GLU A 19 -4.36 0.24 13.08
C GLU A 19 -2.87 0.15 12.74
N ARG A 20 -2.30 -1.04 12.76
CA ARG A 20 -0.92 -1.27 12.35
C ARG A 20 -0.71 -0.93 10.88
N ALA A 21 -1.60 -1.39 10.02
CA ALA A 21 -1.53 -1.09 8.59
C ALA A 21 -1.68 0.42 8.33
N CYS A 22 -2.62 1.08 9.01
CA CYS A 22 -2.78 2.54 8.90
C CYS A 22 -1.52 3.29 9.32
N ARG A 23 -0.91 2.90 10.44
CA ARG A 23 0.34 3.53 10.90
C ARG A 23 1.45 3.40 9.89
N PHE A 24 1.58 2.23 9.27
CA PHE A 24 2.62 2.01 8.26
C PHE A 24 2.52 3.02 7.10
N TYR A 25 1.34 3.18 6.54
CA TYR A 25 1.14 4.10 5.43
C TYR A 25 1.25 5.57 5.87
N ALA A 26 0.80 5.90 7.07
CA ALA A 26 0.93 7.25 7.61
C ALA A 26 2.40 7.62 7.87
N GLU A 27 3.16 6.74 8.52
CA GLU A 27 4.56 7.01 8.89
C GLU A 27 5.48 7.05 7.68
N HIS A 28 5.32 6.11 6.75
CA HIS A 28 6.29 5.95 5.66
C HIS A 28 5.91 6.70 4.39
N PHE A 29 4.64 6.95 4.16
CA PHE A 29 4.14 7.57 2.92
C PHE A 29 3.43 8.89 3.16
N GLY A 30 3.29 9.32 4.40
CA GLY A 30 2.57 10.56 4.72
C GLY A 30 1.08 10.49 4.42
N ALA A 31 0.51 9.31 4.28
CA ALA A 31 -0.92 9.15 4.06
C ALA A 31 -1.70 9.59 5.30
N GLU A 32 -2.81 10.30 5.09
CA GLU A 32 -3.65 10.79 6.17
C GLU A 32 -4.81 9.83 6.43
N PRO A 33 -4.87 9.18 7.63
CA PRO A 33 -5.99 8.35 7.98
C PRO A 33 -7.25 9.18 8.24
N GLY A 34 -8.35 8.75 7.64
CA GLY A 34 -9.68 9.29 7.92
C GLY A 34 -10.28 8.71 9.20
N THR A 35 -11.52 9.11 9.47
CA THR A 35 -12.27 8.64 10.62
C THR A 35 -12.51 7.15 10.56
N LEU A 36 -12.37 6.48 11.70
CA LEU A 36 -12.71 5.06 11.82
C LEU A 36 -14.22 4.87 11.62
N TYR A 37 -14.58 3.99 10.69
CA TYR A 37 -15.93 3.48 10.55
C TYR A 37 -16.01 2.11 11.20
N GLU A 38 -17.06 1.88 11.98
CA GLU A 38 -17.32 0.60 12.63
C GLU A 38 -18.76 0.15 12.40
N ASN A 39 -18.92 -1.14 12.15
CA ASN A 39 -20.20 -1.83 12.19
C ASN A 39 -20.04 -3.04 13.12
N PRO A 40 -20.31 -2.88 14.44
CA PRO A 40 -20.07 -3.94 15.42
C PRO A 40 -20.91 -5.21 15.15
N ALA A 41 -22.10 -5.05 14.59
CA ALA A 41 -22.98 -6.19 14.30
C ALA A 41 -22.34 -7.14 13.26
N LYS A 42 -21.51 -6.61 12.36
CA LYS A 42 -20.79 -7.38 11.34
C LYS A 42 -19.33 -7.63 11.70
N GLY A 43 -18.84 -7.09 12.82
CA GLY A 43 -17.42 -7.12 13.16
C GLY A 43 -16.54 -6.39 12.15
N PHE A 44 -17.11 -5.40 11.45
CA PHE A 44 -16.44 -4.69 10.35
C PHE A 44 -15.89 -3.36 10.82
N ARG A 45 -14.66 -3.04 10.40
CA ARG A 45 -14.00 -1.75 10.64
C ARG A 45 -13.27 -1.31 9.38
N SER A 46 -13.23 0.00 9.13
CA SER A 46 -12.46 0.54 8.00
C SER A 46 -11.94 1.94 8.27
N ARG A 47 -10.84 2.29 7.58
CA ARG A 47 -10.33 3.65 7.46
C ARG A 47 -9.93 3.90 6.02
N PHE A 48 -10.21 5.10 5.53
CA PHE A 48 -9.63 5.60 4.29
C PHE A 48 -8.32 6.31 4.59
N LEU A 49 -7.36 6.14 3.68
CA LEU A 49 -6.08 6.85 3.72
C LEU A 49 -6.00 7.71 2.47
N ALA A 50 -5.73 9.01 2.66
CA ALA A 50 -5.56 9.95 1.56
C ALA A 50 -4.07 10.23 1.34
N PHE A 51 -3.64 10.08 0.09
CA PHE A 51 -2.31 10.50 -0.35
C PHE A 51 -2.35 11.95 -0.86
N ALA A 52 -1.21 12.47 -1.30
CA ALA A 52 -1.13 13.83 -1.86
C ALA A 52 -2.04 14.03 -3.08
N GLY A 53 -2.36 12.96 -3.78
CA GLY A 53 -3.27 12.98 -4.93
C GLY A 53 -3.57 11.57 -5.39
N GLY A 54 -4.40 11.43 -6.41
CA GLY A 54 -4.79 10.15 -6.96
C GLY A 54 -5.81 9.39 -6.12
N ALA A 55 -5.88 8.08 -6.32
CA ALA A 55 -6.81 7.21 -5.61
C ALA A 55 -6.50 7.14 -4.11
N ARG A 56 -7.55 7.05 -3.30
CA ARG A 56 -7.40 6.77 -1.87
C ARG A 56 -7.21 5.26 -1.66
N LEU A 57 -6.75 4.90 -0.47
CA LEU A 57 -6.64 3.50 -0.04
C LEU A 57 -7.63 3.28 1.10
N GLU A 58 -8.51 2.28 0.96
CA GLU A 58 -9.38 1.86 2.06
C GLU A 58 -8.81 0.60 2.69
N LEU A 59 -8.52 0.65 3.99
CA LEU A 59 -8.12 -0.52 4.76
C LEU A 59 -9.31 -1.00 5.56
N MET A 60 -9.60 -2.29 5.48
CA MET A 60 -10.80 -2.88 6.08
C MET A 60 -10.42 -4.14 6.85
N SER A 61 -11.10 -4.37 7.96
CA SER A 61 -10.98 -5.63 8.70
C SER A 61 -12.36 -6.17 9.06
N THR A 62 -12.43 -7.48 9.15
CA THR A 62 -13.62 -8.19 9.61
C THR A 62 -13.20 -9.53 10.23
N THR A 63 -14.11 -10.14 10.99
CA THR A 63 -13.82 -11.38 11.70
C THR A 63 -13.94 -12.66 10.85
N THR A 64 -14.37 -12.54 9.59
CA THR A 64 -14.71 -13.71 8.75
C THR A 64 -13.79 -13.88 7.54
N LEU A 65 -12.61 -13.27 7.54
CA LEU A 65 -11.67 -13.36 6.41
C LEU A 65 -11.00 -14.72 6.35
N ALA A 66 -10.95 -15.29 5.15
CA ALA A 66 -10.14 -16.45 4.88
C ALA A 66 -8.66 -16.07 4.86
N PRO A 67 -7.77 -16.82 5.54
CA PRO A 67 -6.34 -16.52 5.48
C PRO A 67 -5.78 -16.75 4.07
N VAL A 68 -4.78 -15.95 3.71
CA VAL A 68 -3.98 -16.19 2.50
C VAL A 68 -2.80 -17.08 2.91
N GLU A 69 -2.78 -18.30 2.44
CA GLU A 69 -1.74 -19.30 2.75
C GLU A 69 -0.70 -19.34 1.64
N LEU A 70 0.03 -18.23 1.47
CA LEU A 70 1.12 -18.13 0.51
C LEU A 70 2.38 -17.63 1.20
N PRO A 71 3.57 -18.09 0.76
CA PRO A 71 4.82 -17.53 1.25
C PRO A 71 4.89 -16.00 1.01
N ALA A 72 5.60 -15.30 1.89
CA ALA A 72 5.80 -13.84 1.72
C ALA A 72 6.40 -13.54 0.35
N GLY A 73 5.81 -12.58 -0.36
CA GLY A 73 6.24 -12.18 -1.69
C GLY A 73 5.78 -13.08 -2.83
N ALA A 74 5.06 -14.18 -2.56
CA ALA A 74 4.50 -15.04 -3.60
C ALA A 74 3.49 -14.26 -4.44
N GLN A 75 3.47 -14.53 -5.73
CA GLN A 75 2.53 -13.89 -6.67
C GLN A 75 1.39 -14.84 -7.01
N ARG A 76 0.22 -14.27 -7.25
CA ARG A 76 -1.00 -14.99 -7.61
C ARG A 76 -1.75 -14.23 -8.69
N LEU A 77 -2.71 -14.88 -9.31
CA LEU A 77 -3.60 -14.21 -10.25
C LEU A 77 -4.40 -13.11 -9.54
N GLY A 78 -4.69 -12.03 -10.26
CA GLY A 78 -5.43 -10.89 -9.75
C GLY A 78 -4.54 -9.68 -9.50
N LEU A 79 -4.89 -8.89 -8.51
CA LEU A 79 -4.12 -7.69 -8.15
C LEU A 79 -2.73 -8.08 -7.67
N THR A 80 -1.69 -7.51 -8.30
CA THR A 80 -0.28 -7.82 -7.96
C THR A 80 0.28 -6.87 -6.92
N HIS A 81 0.14 -5.56 -7.13
CA HIS A 81 0.75 -4.54 -6.28
C HIS A 81 0.01 -3.21 -6.40
N LEU A 82 0.34 -2.31 -5.47
CA LEU A 82 0.04 -0.89 -5.59
C LEU A 82 1.35 -0.18 -5.93
N ALA A 83 1.32 0.71 -6.91
CA ALA A 83 2.46 1.55 -7.23
C ALA A 83 2.26 2.93 -6.61
N ILE A 84 3.24 3.40 -5.84
CA ILE A 84 3.22 4.68 -5.15
C ILE A 84 4.32 5.55 -5.73
N ALA A 85 3.92 6.66 -6.36
CA ALA A 85 4.87 7.60 -6.95
C ALA A 85 5.47 8.49 -5.87
N LEU A 86 6.79 8.56 -5.82
CA LEU A 86 7.53 9.35 -4.84
C LEU A 86 8.11 10.63 -5.42
N GLY A 87 8.08 10.80 -6.73
CA GLY A 87 8.44 12.03 -7.41
C GLY A 87 9.90 12.14 -7.86
N SER A 88 10.79 11.26 -7.38
CA SER A 88 12.20 11.26 -7.83
C SER A 88 12.89 9.94 -7.52
N GLU A 89 13.97 9.66 -8.25
CA GLU A 89 14.81 8.48 -7.97
C GLU A 89 15.45 8.58 -6.59
N ALA A 90 15.89 9.77 -6.19
CA ALA A 90 16.46 9.98 -4.86
C ALA A 90 15.45 9.66 -3.75
N ALA A 91 14.18 9.97 -3.93
CA ALA A 91 13.13 9.63 -2.97
C ALA A 91 12.91 8.12 -2.90
N VAL A 92 12.96 7.42 -4.03
CA VAL A 92 12.88 5.96 -4.05
C VAL A 92 14.04 5.34 -3.27
N ASP A 93 15.25 5.77 -3.52
CA ASP A 93 16.44 5.29 -2.81
C ASP A 93 16.34 5.53 -1.30
N ALA A 94 15.99 6.76 -0.91
CA ALA A 94 15.93 7.16 0.49
C ALA A 94 14.84 6.40 1.26
N LEU A 95 13.63 6.29 0.70
CA LEU A 95 12.55 5.57 1.36
C LEU A 95 12.84 4.07 1.44
N THR A 96 13.36 3.48 0.38
CA THR A 96 13.70 2.05 0.38
C THR A 96 14.73 1.74 1.48
N ALA A 97 15.74 2.59 1.64
CA ALA A 97 16.74 2.43 2.70
C ALA A 97 16.11 2.54 4.10
N ARG A 98 15.24 3.53 4.31
CA ARG A 98 14.55 3.69 5.60
C ARG A 98 13.64 2.51 5.93
N LEU A 99 12.92 2.01 4.93
CA LEU A 99 12.04 0.84 5.11
C LEU A 99 12.86 -0.40 5.46
N ARG A 100 13.98 -0.63 4.77
CA ARG A 100 14.88 -1.74 5.08
C ARG A 100 15.39 -1.65 6.51
N ASP A 101 15.82 -0.46 6.94
CA ASP A 101 16.32 -0.23 8.31
C ASP A 101 15.21 -0.43 9.36
N ALA A 102 13.96 -0.18 8.99
CA ALA A 102 12.80 -0.41 9.86
C ALA A 102 12.31 -1.87 9.87
N GLY A 103 13.00 -2.76 9.17
CA GLY A 103 12.66 -4.18 9.14
C GLY A 103 11.63 -4.57 8.07
N VAL A 104 11.30 -3.66 7.16
CA VAL A 104 10.41 -3.95 6.04
C VAL A 104 11.13 -4.84 5.02
N LEU A 105 10.46 -5.86 4.53
CA LEU A 105 11.03 -6.75 3.53
C LEU A 105 11.08 -6.06 2.17
N VAL A 106 12.29 -5.85 1.66
CA VAL A 106 12.54 -5.32 0.32
C VAL A 106 12.75 -6.51 -0.61
N LEU A 107 11.86 -6.69 -1.57
CA LEU A 107 11.89 -7.82 -2.48
C LEU A 107 12.82 -7.56 -3.69
N ASP A 108 12.90 -6.31 -4.15
CA ASP A 108 13.65 -5.97 -5.35
C ASP A 108 14.00 -4.48 -5.36
N GLY A 109 15.12 -4.17 -5.97
CA GLY A 109 15.54 -2.79 -6.22
C GLY A 109 16.14 -2.06 -5.01
N PRO A 110 16.33 -0.72 -5.17
CA PRO A 110 15.98 0.11 -6.34
C PRO A 110 16.76 -0.25 -7.61
N ARG A 111 16.08 -0.22 -8.74
CA ARG A 111 16.69 -0.45 -10.05
C ARG A 111 15.85 0.17 -11.16
N ARG A 112 16.46 0.33 -12.32
CA ARG A 112 15.73 0.71 -13.53
C ARG A 112 15.20 -0.54 -14.21
N THR A 113 13.89 -0.54 -14.48
CA THR A 113 13.22 -1.65 -15.17
C THR A 113 13.40 -1.57 -16.68
N GLY A 114 13.13 -2.66 -17.39
CA GLY A 114 13.23 -2.71 -18.84
C GLY A 114 12.27 -1.77 -19.58
N ASP A 115 11.17 -1.39 -18.94
CA ASP A 115 10.19 -0.43 -19.46
C ASP A 115 10.44 1.01 -19.02
N GLY A 116 11.58 1.27 -18.36
CA GLY A 116 12.06 2.61 -18.08
C GLY A 116 11.68 3.19 -16.72
N TYR A 117 11.00 2.43 -15.87
CA TYR A 117 10.72 2.86 -14.50
C TYR A 117 11.96 2.73 -13.62
N TYR A 118 12.08 3.63 -12.67
CA TYR A 118 13.03 3.48 -11.55
C TYR A 118 12.24 3.16 -10.31
N GLU A 119 12.43 1.96 -9.77
CA GLU A 119 11.54 1.48 -8.70
C GLU A 119 12.20 0.48 -7.77
N SER A 120 11.57 0.32 -6.61
CA SER A 120 11.80 -0.80 -5.72
C SER A 120 10.47 -1.48 -5.39
N VAL A 121 10.53 -2.70 -4.87
CA VAL A 121 9.37 -3.45 -4.43
C VAL A 121 9.56 -3.84 -2.97
N VAL A 122 8.57 -3.49 -2.16
CA VAL A 122 8.56 -3.80 -0.72
C VAL A 122 7.24 -4.46 -0.34
N LEU A 123 7.18 -5.05 0.86
CA LEU A 123 5.94 -5.58 1.41
C LEU A 123 5.42 -4.66 2.52
N ASP A 124 4.11 -4.42 2.53
CA ASP A 124 3.48 -3.79 3.68
C ASP A 124 3.35 -4.80 4.84
N PRO A 125 2.89 -4.38 6.04
CA PRO A 125 2.79 -5.29 7.19
C PRO A 125 1.87 -6.49 6.99
N GLU A 126 0.99 -6.42 6.00
CA GLU A 126 0.02 -7.48 5.70
C GLU A 126 0.45 -8.36 4.53
N GLY A 127 1.66 -8.12 3.98
CA GLY A 127 2.21 -8.89 2.88
C GLY A 127 1.80 -8.41 1.49
N ASN A 128 1.20 -7.24 1.38
CA ASN A 128 0.87 -6.65 0.08
C ASN A 128 2.12 -6.07 -0.57
N ARG A 129 2.25 -6.29 -1.88
CA ARG A 129 3.37 -5.75 -2.66
C ARG A 129 3.13 -4.28 -2.97
N LEU A 130 4.15 -3.47 -2.72
CA LEU A 130 4.16 -2.06 -3.06
C LEU A 130 5.34 -1.79 -3.98
N GLU A 131 5.08 -1.15 -5.11
CA GLU A 131 6.15 -0.58 -5.93
C GLU A 131 6.33 0.89 -5.54
N LEU A 132 7.58 1.26 -5.26
CA LEU A 132 7.95 2.63 -5.00
C LEU A 132 8.59 3.15 -6.28
N THR A 133 7.95 4.12 -6.93
CA THR A 133 8.38 4.58 -8.25
C THR A 133 8.71 6.07 -8.25
N ALA A 134 9.67 6.43 -9.09
CA ALA A 134 10.07 7.83 -9.26
C ALA A 134 9.01 8.65 -10.03
#